data_5db93532800bb5a1a232cec66cc7df6f
#
_entry.id   5db93532800bb5a1a232cec66cc7df6f
#
_cell.length_a   1.000
_cell.length_b   1.000
_cell.length_c   1.000
_cell.angle_alpha   90.00
_cell.angle_beta   90.00
_cell.angle_gamma   90.00
#
_symmetry.space_group_name_H-M   'P 1'
#
loop_
_entity.id
_entity.type
_entity.pdbx_description
1 polymer ?
#
loop_
_entity_poly.entity_id
_entity_poly.type
_entity_poly.pdbx_seq_one_letter_code
_entity_poly.pdbx_strand_id
1 'polypeptide(L)'
;LIFAVLGSILMGIATVNQAGSIGAIGATMMAGYRLHQGRKDAFYPLIISVASLVPVFFIASNYNLNIKAIETRNLTAILIAGFFTFTFLVGVVWSFWRAFKIDNVLKEVVTETCVTTSMVFIILLGAAMLTSGFRAFGGEELVRDFLQDLPGGFWVQFIVVMAVIFLLGFFLDFIEIAVVVVPIIAPILLAETGANVSAIWLGVMIGVNLQTSFLTPPFGFALFYLKGVAPSHVTTLNIWKGVVPFIVLQLIGLGIVGVYPSLVNYLPARTYLTSHVAPPPMNPKLQNCLQEYKFAMYNNEEQRIITAITNFQSKVPTDIPVDKLDIFEEHFENALGTFDLVKKLQNTEKEYNLFAEDYRDLHYSVRKKQKKIRTIE
;
A
#
# COMPACT_ATOMS: atom_id res chain seq x y z
N LEU A 1 -7.09 1.14 -20.72
CA LEU A 1 -7.50 1.43 -19.35
C LEU A 1 -6.55 0.81 -18.33
N ILE A 2 -6.27 -0.51 -18.41
CA ILE A 2 -5.34 -1.22 -17.50
C ILE A 2 -3.98 -0.53 -17.46
N PHE A 3 -3.38 -0.24 -18.61
CA PHE A 3 -2.11 0.49 -18.68
C PHE A 3 -2.19 1.91 -18.09
N ALA A 4 -3.30 2.61 -18.23
CA ALA A 4 -3.47 3.93 -17.63
C ALA A 4 -3.53 3.84 -16.09
N VAL A 5 -4.27 2.88 -15.55
CA VAL A 5 -4.41 2.67 -14.10
C VAL A 5 -3.10 2.17 -13.49
N LEU A 6 -2.58 1.04 -13.95
CA LEU A 6 -1.34 0.47 -13.40
C LEU A 6 -0.12 1.34 -13.71
N GLY A 7 -0.04 1.89 -14.93
CA GLY A 7 1.05 2.76 -15.32
C GLY A 7 1.12 4.04 -14.47
N SER A 8 -0.03 4.64 -14.12
CA SER A 8 -0.05 5.83 -13.25
C SER A 8 0.47 5.53 -11.84
N ILE A 9 0.18 4.34 -11.29
CA ILE A 9 0.72 3.89 -10.00
C ILE A 9 2.23 3.64 -10.13
N LEU A 10 2.65 2.90 -11.15
CA LEU A 10 4.05 2.52 -11.35
C LEU A 10 4.97 3.72 -11.61
N MET A 11 4.44 4.76 -12.27
CA MET A 11 5.15 6.03 -12.49
C MET A 11 5.09 6.99 -11.29
N GLY A 12 4.37 6.63 -10.23
CA GLY A 12 4.20 7.49 -9.05
C GLY A 12 3.33 8.73 -9.30
N ILE A 13 2.58 8.76 -10.42
CA ILE A 13 1.71 9.89 -10.79
C ILE A 13 0.43 9.89 -9.95
N ALA A 14 -0.09 8.69 -9.64
CA ALA A 14 -1.32 8.52 -8.88
C ALA A 14 -1.13 7.52 -7.74
N THR A 15 -1.76 7.79 -6.60
CA THR A 15 -1.92 6.80 -5.53
C THR A 15 -2.88 5.69 -5.96
N VAL A 16 -2.89 4.56 -5.25
CA VAL A 16 -3.79 3.43 -5.54
C VAL A 16 -5.26 3.89 -5.56
N ASN A 17 -5.67 4.75 -4.62
CA ASN A 17 -7.03 5.29 -4.56
C ASN A 17 -7.36 6.21 -5.76
N GLN A 18 -6.41 7.07 -6.15
CA GLN A 18 -6.57 7.92 -7.32
C GLN A 18 -6.62 7.11 -8.62
N ALA A 19 -5.82 6.07 -8.72
CA ALA A 19 -5.82 5.14 -9.85
C ALA A 19 -7.16 4.38 -9.96
N GLY A 20 -7.78 4.02 -8.83
CA GLY A 20 -9.14 3.48 -8.80
C GLY A 20 -10.16 4.45 -9.41
N SER A 21 -10.07 5.74 -9.08
CA SER A 21 -10.92 6.78 -9.68
C SER A 21 -10.69 6.93 -11.19
N ILE A 22 -9.43 6.89 -11.65
CA ILE A 22 -9.08 6.88 -13.08
C ILE A 22 -9.73 5.67 -13.77
N GLY A 23 -9.68 4.50 -13.12
CA GLY A 23 -10.32 3.27 -13.60
C GLY A 23 -11.84 3.42 -13.74
N ALA A 24 -12.50 3.95 -12.72
CA ALA A 24 -13.95 4.16 -12.72
C ALA A 24 -14.41 5.14 -13.82
N ILE A 25 -13.73 6.28 -13.97
CA ILE A 25 -14.00 7.26 -15.02
C ILE A 25 -13.77 6.61 -16.39
N GLY A 26 -12.66 5.94 -16.60
CA GLY A 26 -12.32 5.29 -17.87
C GLY A 26 -13.32 4.17 -18.23
N ALA A 27 -13.75 3.36 -17.27
CA ALA A 27 -14.76 2.32 -17.48
C ALA A 27 -16.11 2.92 -17.87
N THR A 28 -16.54 4.01 -17.21
CA THR A 28 -17.77 4.71 -17.54
C THR A 28 -17.72 5.34 -18.94
N MET A 29 -16.58 5.90 -19.33
CA MET A 29 -16.40 6.43 -20.69
C MET A 29 -16.48 5.32 -21.75
N MET A 30 -15.88 4.16 -21.49
CA MET A 30 -15.94 2.97 -22.36
C MET A 30 -17.37 2.43 -22.44
N ALA A 31 -18.11 2.36 -21.33
CA ALA A 31 -19.51 1.98 -21.30
C ALA A 31 -20.36 2.95 -22.12
N GLY A 32 -20.21 4.27 -21.94
CA GLY A 32 -20.90 5.30 -22.71
C GLY A 32 -20.64 5.20 -24.22
N TYR A 33 -19.43 4.84 -24.62
CA TYR A 33 -19.10 4.54 -26.02
C TYR A 33 -19.80 3.27 -26.51
N ARG A 34 -19.70 2.16 -25.77
CA ARG A 34 -20.26 0.87 -26.18
C ARG A 34 -21.78 0.91 -26.31
N LEU A 35 -22.47 1.57 -25.39
CA LEU A 35 -23.93 1.75 -25.44
C LEU A 35 -24.40 2.57 -26.64
N HIS A 36 -23.54 3.39 -27.25
CA HIS A 36 -23.81 4.19 -28.43
C HIS A 36 -23.16 3.61 -29.71
N GLN A 37 -22.65 2.40 -29.68
CA GLN A 37 -22.02 1.77 -30.83
C GLN A 37 -22.98 1.72 -32.04
N GLY A 38 -22.49 2.16 -33.18
CA GLY A 38 -23.31 2.30 -34.42
C GLY A 38 -23.83 3.70 -34.70
N ARG A 39 -23.73 4.67 -33.78
CA ARG A 39 -24.01 6.06 -34.01
C ARG A 39 -22.75 6.85 -34.32
N LYS A 40 -22.84 7.84 -35.22
CA LYS A 40 -21.70 8.70 -35.62
C LYS A 40 -21.08 9.48 -34.45
N ASP A 41 -21.88 9.78 -33.44
CA ASP A 41 -21.49 10.53 -32.23
C ASP A 41 -20.96 9.68 -31.09
N ALA A 42 -20.82 8.35 -31.27
CA ALA A 42 -20.42 7.43 -30.23
C ALA A 42 -19.08 7.80 -29.58
N PHE A 43 -18.09 8.22 -30.39
CA PHE A 43 -16.73 8.52 -29.95
C PHE A 43 -16.54 9.95 -29.41
N TYR A 44 -17.47 10.89 -29.63
CA TYR A 44 -17.24 12.29 -29.30
C TYR A 44 -16.86 12.54 -27.82
N PRO A 45 -17.57 12.02 -26.81
CA PRO A 45 -17.18 12.26 -25.42
C PRO A 45 -15.80 11.72 -25.09
N LEU A 46 -15.44 10.55 -25.64
CA LEU A 46 -14.15 9.92 -25.44
C LEU A 46 -13.02 10.76 -26.06
N ILE A 47 -13.20 11.19 -27.33
CA ILE A 47 -12.19 11.99 -28.05
C ILE A 47 -12.02 13.35 -27.36
N ILE A 48 -13.11 14.03 -26.98
CA ILE A 48 -13.05 15.31 -26.27
C ILE A 48 -12.29 15.17 -24.96
N SER A 49 -12.58 14.13 -24.17
CA SER A 49 -11.91 13.91 -22.89
C SER A 49 -10.43 13.59 -23.07
N VAL A 50 -10.07 12.68 -23.98
CA VAL A 50 -8.67 12.30 -24.19
C VAL A 50 -7.87 13.47 -24.81
N ALA A 51 -8.45 14.19 -25.80
CA ALA A 51 -7.81 15.31 -26.42
C ALA A 51 -7.58 16.47 -25.44
N SER A 52 -8.46 16.69 -24.48
CA SER A 52 -8.31 17.72 -23.46
C SER A 52 -7.24 17.41 -22.41
N LEU A 53 -6.95 16.11 -22.14
CA LEU A 53 -5.89 15.73 -21.20
C LEU A 53 -4.49 16.03 -21.70
N VAL A 54 -4.25 15.98 -23.01
CA VAL A 54 -2.92 16.22 -23.60
C VAL A 54 -2.40 17.63 -23.29
N PRO A 55 -3.16 18.73 -23.56
CA PRO A 55 -2.74 20.07 -23.19
C PRO A 55 -2.58 20.25 -21.67
N VAL A 56 -3.47 19.68 -20.87
CA VAL A 56 -3.37 19.77 -19.40
C VAL A 56 -2.05 19.15 -18.93
N PHE A 57 -1.70 17.95 -19.41
CA PHE A 57 -0.46 17.29 -19.07
C PHE A 57 0.78 18.10 -19.51
N PHE A 58 0.76 18.64 -20.72
CA PHE A 58 1.83 19.47 -21.23
C PHE A 58 2.03 20.76 -20.41
N ILE A 59 0.94 21.43 -20.05
CA ILE A 59 0.98 22.65 -19.23
C ILE A 59 1.47 22.32 -17.82
N ALA A 60 0.96 21.22 -17.21
CA ALA A 60 1.37 20.79 -15.88
C ALA A 60 2.85 20.41 -15.78
N SER A 61 3.45 19.93 -16.90
CA SER A 61 4.86 19.57 -16.94
C SER A 61 5.79 20.79 -17.04
N ASN A 62 5.31 21.92 -17.61
CA ASN A 62 6.14 23.08 -17.91
C ASN A 62 5.86 24.30 -17.04
N TYR A 63 4.71 24.36 -16.36
CA TYR A 63 4.26 25.51 -15.58
C TYR A 63 3.82 25.08 -14.18
N ASN A 64 4.08 25.95 -13.20
CA ASN A 64 3.56 25.74 -11.85
C ASN A 64 2.07 26.11 -11.78
N LEU A 65 1.21 25.12 -11.63
CA LEU A 65 -0.25 25.27 -11.54
C LEU A 65 -0.75 25.43 -10.10
N ASN A 66 0.09 25.87 -9.16
CA ASN A 66 -0.32 26.05 -7.77
C ASN A 66 -1.27 27.25 -7.63
N ILE A 67 -2.55 26.95 -7.38
CA ILE A 67 -3.62 27.96 -7.24
C ILE A 67 -3.49 28.74 -5.92
N LYS A 68 -2.74 28.21 -4.91
CA LYS A 68 -2.55 28.88 -3.62
C LYS A 68 -1.49 29.98 -3.66
N ALA A 69 -0.59 29.94 -4.65
CA ALA A 69 0.45 30.93 -4.89
C ALA A 69 0.48 31.27 -6.37
N ILE A 70 -0.44 32.15 -6.81
CA ILE A 70 -0.58 32.54 -8.22
C ILE A 70 0.49 33.59 -8.53
N GLU A 71 1.53 33.20 -9.24
CA GLU A 71 2.45 34.14 -9.88
C GLU A 71 1.79 34.68 -11.16
N THR A 72 1.88 36.00 -11.38
CA THR A 72 1.32 36.68 -12.56
C THR A 72 1.79 36.05 -13.88
N ARG A 73 2.99 35.51 -13.91
CA ARG A 73 3.59 34.80 -15.05
C ARG A 73 2.86 33.51 -15.42
N ASN A 74 2.22 32.85 -14.45
CA ASN A 74 1.56 31.55 -14.63
C ASN A 74 0.04 31.66 -14.80
N LEU A 75 -0.54 32.85 -14.68
CA LEU A 75 -1.98 33.06 -14.74
C LEU A 75 -2.58 32.56 -16.06
N THR A 76 -1.95 32.86 -17.19
CA THR A 76 -2.41 32.42 -18.51
C THR A 76 -2.37 30.88 -18.63
N ALA A 77 -1.32 30.26 -18.13
CA ALA A 77 -1.22 28.79 -18.12
C ALA A 77 -2.31 28.14 -17.25
N ILE A 78 -2.59 28.72 -16.07
CA ILE A 78 -3.66 28.27 -15.17
C ILE A 78 -5.03 28.39 -15.84
N LEU A 79 -5.33 29.49 -16.53
CA LEU A 79 -6.59 29.69 -17.23
C LEU A 79 -6.77 28.70 -18.38
N ILE A 80 -5.73 28.46 -19.18
CA ILE A 80 -5.77 27.49 -20.28
C ILE A 80 -5.93 26.07 -19.72
N ALA A 81 -5.18 25.70 -18.69
CA ALA A 81 -5.33 24.41 -18.03
C ALA A 81 -6.73 24.24 -17.45
N GLY A 82 -7.30 25.28 -16.84
CA GLY A 82 -8.66 25.32 -16.33
C GLY A 82 -9.72 25.08 -17.41
N PHE A 83 -9.55 25.72 -18.59
CA PHE A 83 -10.43 25.52 -19.74
C PHE A 83 -10.42 24.06 -20.22
N PHE A 84 -9.24 23.47 -20.40
CA PHE A 84 -9.12 22.07 -20.84
C PHE A 84 -9.61 21.09 -19.78
N THR A 85 -9.39 21.37 -18.49
CA THR A 85 -9.94 20.59 -17.39
C THR A 85 -11.47 20.63 -17.40
N PHE A 86 -12.06 21.80 -17.62
CA PHE A 86 -13.51 21.94 -17.77
C PHE A 86 -14.04 21.15 -18.97
N THR A 87 -13.36 21.22 -20.12
CA THR A 87 -13.70 20.45 -21.33
C THR A 87 -13.64 18.95 -21.07
N PHE A 88 -12.62 18.47 -20.32
CA PHE A 88 -12.53 17.09 -19.86
C PHE A 88 -13.76 16.69 -19.03
N LEU A 89 -14.11 17.50 -18.03
CA LEU A 89 -15.28 17.24 -17.18
C LEU A 89 -16.59 17.17 -17.98
N VAL A 90 -16.76 18.04 -18.98
CA VAL A 90 -17.93 18.00 -19.88
C VAL A 90 -17.99 16.67 -20.63
N GLY A 91 -16.87 16.17 -21.15
CA GLY A 91 -16.81 14.88 -21.83
C GLY A 91 -17.15 13.70 -20.91
N VAL A 92 -16.63 13.72 -19.67
CA VAL A 92 -16.93 12.72 -18.64
C VAL A 92 -18.42 12.76 -18.26
N VAL A 93 -18.98 13.93 -17.95
CA VAL A 93 -20.40 14.10 -17.60
C VAL A 93 -21.30 13.64 -18.75
N TRP A 94 -20.92 13.91 -19.99
CA TRP A 94 -21.65 13.43 -21.15
C TRP A 94 -21.66 11.89 -21.23
N SER A 95 -20.55 11.22 -20.97
CA SER A 95 -20.49 9.77 -20.91
C SER A 95 -21.35 9.20 -19.77
N PHE A 96 -21.32 9.83 -18.58
CA PHE A 96 -22.19 9.46 -17.45
C PHE A 96 -23.67 9.62 -17.80
N TRP A 97 -24.03 10.72 -18.45
CA TRP A 97 -25.41 10.96 -18.91
C TRP A 97 -25.92 9.90 -19.88
N ARG A 98 -25.02 9.43 -20.78
CA ARG A 98 -25.34 8.32 -21.69
C ARG A 98 -25.57 7.02 -20.92
N ALA A 99 -24.68 6.69 -19.99
CA ALA A 99 -24.80 5.50 -19.14
C ALA A 99 -26.05 5.56 -18.23
N PHE A 100 -26.46 6.74 -17.81
CA PHE A 100 -27.69 6.93 -17.03
C PHE A 100 -28.96 6.73 -17.86
N LYS A 101 -28.97 7.20 -19.12
CA LYS A 101 -30.19 7.24 -19.98
C LYS A 101 -30.44 5.93 -20.72
N ILE A 102 -29.43 5.09 -20.90
CA ILE A 102 -29.49 3.85 -21.66
C ILE A 102 -29.47 2.67 -20.70
N ASP A 103 -30.49 1.82 -20.77
CA ASP A 103 -30.64 0.54 -20.06
C ASP A 103 -30.44 0.60 -18.54
N ASN A 104 -30.57 1.79 -17.92
CA ASN A 104 -30.31 1.98 -16.47
C ASN A 104 -28.95 1.47 -15.96
N VAL A 105 -27.96 1.34 -16.84
CA VAL A 105 -26.64 0.77 -16.53
C VAL A 105 -25.98 1.46 -15.34
N LEU A 106 -26.10 2.80 -15.25
CA LEU A 106 -25.53 3.52 -14.12
C LEU A 106 -26.18 3.16 -12.78
N LYS A 107 -27.51 2.94 -12.78
CA LYS A 107 -28.25 2.49 -11.57
C LYS A 107 -27.78 1.11 -11.14
N GLU A 108 -27.60 0.19 -12.07
CA GLU A 108 -27.09 -1.15 -11.80
C GLU A 108 -25.67 -1.10 -11.22
N VAL A 109 -24.76 -0.35 -11.87
CA VAL A 109 -23.37 -0.17 -11.38
C VAL A 109 -23.36 0.44 -9.97
N VAL A 110 -24.16 1.45 -9.68
CA VAL A 110 -24.24 2.06 -8.35
C VAL A 110 -24.77 1.06 -7.32
N THR A 111 -25.81 0.31 -7.66
CA THR A 111 -26.40 -0.69 -6.76
C THR A 111 -25.38 -1.79 -6.44
N GLU A 112 -24.73 -2.37 -7.46
CA GLU A 112 -23.69 -3.38 -7.29
C GLU A 112 -22.49 -2.86 -6.50
N THR A 113 -22.08 -1.62 -6.75
CA THR A 113 -21.02 -0.97 -5.99
C THR A 113 -21.40 -0.80 -4.53
N CYS A 114 -22.65 -0.36 -4.23
CA CYS A 114 -23.14 -0.23 -2.86
C CYS A 114 -23.18 -1.59 -2.14
N VAL A 115 -23.68 -2.64 -2.81
CA VAL A 115 -23.75 -3.99 -2.25
C VAL A 115 -22.36 -4.51 -1.94
N THR A 116 -21.44 -4.44 -2.91
CA THR A 116 -20.05 -4.93 -2.75
C THR A 116 -19.31 -4.15 -1.66
N THR A 117 -19.43 -2.82 -1.66
CA THR A 117 -18.79 -1.97 -0.65
C THR A 117 -19.33 -2.26 0.75
N SER A 118 -20.66 -2.39 0.88
CA SER A 118 -21.29 -2.72 2.17
C SER A 118 -20.84 -4.10 2.68
N MET A 119 -20.75 -5.08 1.80
CA MET A 119 -20.24 -6.42 2.13
C MET A 119 -18.79 -6.33 2.66
N VAL A 120 -17.91 -5.60 1.97
CA VAL A 120 -16.52 -5.42 2.41
C VAL A 120 -16.46 -4.74 3.78
N PHE A 121 -17.26 -3.69 4.03
CA PHE A 121 -17.29 -3.03 5.34
C PHE A 121 -17.76 -3.93 6.46
N ILE A 122 -18.77 -4.79 6.23
CA ILE A 122 -19.25 -5.75 7.23
C ILE A 122 -18.16 -6.79 7.54
N ILE A 123 -17.48 -7.30 6.52
CA ILE A 123 -16.33 -8.22 6.67
C ILE A 123 -15.22 -7.55 7.48
N LEU A 124 -14.85 -6.31 7.17
CA LEU A 124 -13.83 -5.56 7.89
C LEU A 124 -14.20 -5.36 9.37
N LEU A 125 -15.45 -5.04 9.66
CA LEU A 125 -15.93 -4.88 11.03
C LEU A 125 -15.88 -6.21 11.79
N GLY A 126 -16.37 -7.28 11.20
CA GLY A 126 -16.33 -8.63 11.78
C GLY A 126 -14.90 -9.10 12.02
N ALA A 127 -14.00 -8.87 11.05
CA ALA A 127 -12.58 -9.17 11.15
C ALA A 127 -11.89 -8.40 12.28
N ALA A 128 -12.18 -7.11 12.43
CA ALA A 128 -11.64 -6.28 13.49
C ALA A 128 -12.08 -6.78 14.88
N MET A 129 -13.35 -7.16 15.02
CA MET A 129 -13.89 -7.74 16.27
C MET A 129 -13.24 -9.09 16.57
N LEU A 130 -13.14 -9.98 15.59
CA LEU A 130 -12.51 -11.29 15.73
C LEU A 130 -11.04 -11.17 16.12
N THR A 131 -10.28 -10.31 15.42
CA THR A 131 -8.86 -10.08 15.70
C THR A 131 -8.65 -9.48 17.09
N SER A 132 -9.51 -8.54 17.51
CA SER A 132 -9.45 -7.96 18.85
C SER A 132 -9.75 -9.01 19.93
N GLY A 133 -10.78 -9.83 19.74
CA GLY A 133 -11.09 -10.96 20.65
C GLY A 133 -9.94 -11.97 20.68
N PHE A 134 -9.42 -12.37 19.53
CA PHE A 134 -8.30 -13.31 19.44
C PHE A 134 -7.06 -12.81 20.20
N ARG A 135 -6.71 -11.52 20.06
CA ARG A 135 -5.62 -10.89 20.82
C ARG A 135 -5.90 -10.81 22.32
N ALA A 136 -7.12 -10.45 22.69
CA ALA A 136 -7.51 -10.36 24.11
C ALA A 136 -7.41 -11.71 24.84
N PHE A 137 -7.66 -12.83 24.15
CA PHE A 137 -7.49 -14.19 24.67
C PHE A 137 -6.07 -14.74 24.55
N GLY A 138 -5.09 -13.92 24.14
CA GLY A 138 -3.69 -14.35 24.00
C GLY A 138 -3.42 -15.22 22.76
N GLY A 139 -4.31 -15.23 21.78
CA GLY A 139 -4.16 -16.03 20.57
C GLY A 139 -2.93 -15.65 19.74
N GLU A 140 -2.54 -14.36 19.74
CA GLU A 140 -1.32 -13.90 19.08
C GLU A 140 -0.06 -14.52 19.71
N GLU A 141 -0.03 -14.65 21.05
CA GLU A 141 1.07 -15.29 21.76
C GLU A 141 1.13 -16.80 21.46
N LEU A 142 -0.03 -17.47 21.39
CA LEU A 142 -0.08 -18.89 21.00
C LEU A 142 0.46 -19.13 19.60
N VAL A 143 0.10 -18.31 18.63
CA VAL A 143 0.61 -18.41 17.25
C VAL A 143 2.12 -18.10 17.20
N ARG A 144 2.55 -17.09 17.94
CA ARG A 144 3.97 -16.74 18.05
C ARG A 144 4.78 -17.88 18.65
N ASP A 145 4.37 -18.41 19.81
CA ASP A 145 5.02 -19.51 20.48
C ASP A 145 5.10 -20.75 19.56
N PHE A 146 3.99 -21.08 18.90
CA PHE A 146 3.95 -22.19 17.95
C PHE A 146 4.95 -21.99 16.79
N LEU A 147 5.01 -20.80 16.20
CA LEU A 147 5.94 -20.52 15.11
C LEU A 147 7.39 -20.50 15.56
N GLN A 148 7.68 -19.97 16.76
CA GLN A 148 9.04 -19.92 17.31
C GLN A 148 9.54 -21.29 17.77
N ASP A 149 8.66 -22.19 18.19
CA ASP A 149 9.01 -23.55 18.55
C ASP A 149 9.35 -24.44 17.33
N LEU A 150 9.09 -23.96 16.10
CA LEU A 150 9.42 -24.70 14.88
C LEU A 150 10.93 -24.74 14.65
N PRO A 151 11.54 -25.92 14.52
CA PRO A 151 12.96 -26.05 14.23
C PRO A 151 13.26 -25.59 12.80
N GLY A 152 14.29 -24.75 12.60
CA GLY A 152 14.76 -24.32 11.28
C GLY A 152 14.62 -22.82 10.98
N GLY A 153 14.22 -22.01 11.97
CA GLY A 153 14.21 -20.55 11.89
C GLY A 153 13.19 -19.99 10.90
N PHE A 154 13.41 -18.75 10.49
CA PHE A 154 12.49 -17.98 9.65
C PHE A 154 11.94 -18.72 8.42
N TRP A 155 12.78 -19.43 7.68
CA TRP A 155 12.34 -20.05 6.42
C TRP A 155 11.35 -21.19 6.64
N VAL A 156 11.50 -21.95 7.74
CA VAL A 156 10.52 -23.00 8.08
C VAL A 156 9.22 -22.37 8.54
N GLN A 157 9.27 -21.35 9.39
CA GLN A 157 8.10 -20.59 9.81
C GLN A 157 7.36 -20.01 8.60
N PHE A 158 8.10 -19.38 7.67
CA PHE A 158 7.56 -18.80 6.45
C PHE A 158 6.86 -19.85 5.58
N ILE A 159 7.49 -21.01 5.33
CA ILE A 159 6.90 -22.09 4.52
C ILE A 159 5.63 -22.63 5.18
N VAL A 160 5.63 -22.84 6.49
CA VAL A 160 4.44 -23.31 7.23
C VAL A 160 3.31 -22.30 7.11
N VAL A 161 3.60 -21.02 7.32
CA VAL A 161 2.61 -19.94 7.18
C VAL A 161 2.06 -19.89 5.76
N MET A 162 2.92 -19.96 4.74
CA MET A 162 2.50 -19.95 3.33
C MET A 162 1.65 -21.17 2.98
N ALA A 163 1.95 -22.34 3.53
CA ALA A 163 1.13 -23.54 3.36
C ALA A 163 -0.25 -23.40 4.02
N VAL A 164 -0.31 -22.83 5.24
CA VAL A 164 -1.59 -22.55 5.91
C VAL A 164 -2.43 -21.56 5.12
N ILE A 165 -1.85 -20.44 4.68
CA ILE A 165 -2.53 -19.44 3.84
C ILE A 165 -3.04 -20.07 2.54
N PHE A 166 -2.23 -20.92 1.91
CA PHE A 166 -2.62 -21.63 0.70
C PHE A 166 -3.84 -22.53 0.93
N LEU A 167 -3.86 -23.29 2.03
CA LEU A 167 -5.00 -24.14 2.40
C LEU A 167 -6.25 -23.31 2.74
N LEU A 168 -6.09 -22.22 3.49
CA LEU A 168 -7.19 -21.32 3.79
C LEU A 168 -7.80 -20.69 2.54
N GLY A 169 -6.98 -20.37 1.53
CA GLY A 169 -7.44 -19.80 0.27
C GLY A 169 -8.33 -20.72 -0.57
N PHE A 170 -8.49 -21.99 -0.22
CA PHE A 170 -9.52 -22.85 -0.82
C PHE A 170 -10.93 -22.58 -0.29
N PHE A 171 -11.05 -22.04 0.91
CA PHE A 171 -12.32 -21.91 1.64
C PHE A 171 -12.69 -20.47 1.94
N LEU A 172 -11.69 -19.59 2.12
CA LEU A 172 -11.85 -18.18 2.46
C LEU A 172 -11.55 -17.31 1.26
N ASP A 173 -12.26 -16.18 1.15
CA ASP A 173 -11.95 -15.16 0.17
C ASP A 173 -10.62 -14.44 0.51
N PHE A 174 -9.97 -13.88 -0.51
CA PHE A 174 -8.69 -13.17 -0.33
C PHE A 174 -8.81 -11.97 0.63
N ILE A 175 -9.97 -11.28 0.64
CA ILE A 175 -10.23 -10.16 1.54
C ILE A 175 -10.21 -10.64 2.99
N GLU A 176 -10.85 -11.76 3.28
CA GLU A 176 -10.91 -12.34 4.63
C GLU A 176 -9.52 -12.74 5.12
N ILE A 177 -8.72 -13.38 4.28
CA ILE A 177 -7.36 -13.76 4.63
C ILE A 177 -6.48 -12.51 4.83
N ALA A 178 -6.58 -11.53 3.93
CA ALA A 178 -5.80 -10.30 4.01
C ALA A 178 -6.13 -9.46 5.25
N VAL A 179 -7.36 -9.49 5.71
CA VAL A 179 -7.82 -8.65 6.83
C VAL A 179 -7.73 -9.36 8.18
N VAL A 180 -7.90 -10.68 8.22
CA VAL A 180 -7.88 -11.47 9.48
C VAL A 180 -6.52 -12.12 9.70
N VAL A 181 -6.06 -12.90 8.73
CA VAL A 181 -4.88 -13.77 8.90
C VAL A 181 -3.57 -12.98 8.80
N VAL A 182 -3.45 -12.12 7.79
CA VAL A 182 -2.22 -11.37 7.54
C VAL A 182 -1.84 -10.43 8.71
N PRO A 183 -2.75 -9.67 9.34
CA PRO A 183 -2.40 -8.82 10.48
C PRO A 183 -1.93 -9.58 11.72
N ILE A 184 -2.29 -10.86 11.85
CA ILE A 184 -1.83 -11.72 12.94
C ILE A 184 -0.42 -12.25 12.66
N ILE A 185 -0.18 -12.70 11.43
CA ILE A 185 1.03 -13.45 11.06
C ILE A 185 2.16 -12.53 10.62
N ALA A 186 1.87 -11.47 9.84
CA ALA A 186 2.89 -10.60 9.28
C ALA A 186 3.78 -9.93 10.33
N PRO A 187 3.26 -9.40 11.46
CA PRO A 187 4.10 -8.83 12.51
C PRO A 187 5.05 -9.87 13.13
N ILE A 188 4.61 -11.13 13.27
CA ILE A 188 5.42 -12.21 13.84
C ILE A 188 6.59 -12.54 12.91
N LEU A 189 6.32 -12.74 11.61
CA LEU A 189 7.34 -13.04 10.62
C LEU A 189 8.31 -11.87 10.40
N LEU A 190 7.82 -10.63 10.39
CA LEU A 190 8.65 -9.45 10.20
C LEU A 190 9.51 -9.10 11.43
N ALA A 191 9.07 -9.51 12.63
CA ALA A 191 9.84 -9.34 13.86
C ALA A 191 10.99 -10.35 13.99
N GLU A 192 11.00 -11.42 13.18
CA GLU A 192 12.06 -12.43 13.21
C GLU A 192 13.37 -11.86 12.69
N THR A 193 14.37 -11.79 13.56
CA THR A 193 15.66 -11.15 13.26
C THR A 193 16.55 -11.98 12.34
N GLY A 194 16.25 -13.27 12.17
CA GLY A 194 17.02 -14.19 11.30
C GLY A 194 16.90 -13.89 9.81
N ALA A 195 15.82 -13.21 9.39
CA ALA A 195 15.59 -12.91 7.99
C ALA A 195 15.47 -11.40 7.75
N ASN A 196 16.27 -10.89 6.84
CA ASN A 196 16.19 -9.50 6.40
C ASN A 196 15.17 -9.37 5.24
N VAL A 197 13.88 -9.56 5.54
CA VAL A 197 12.80 -9.47 4.57
C VAL A 197 11.99 -8.18 4.76
N SER A 198 11.55 -7.58 3.66
CA SER A 198 10.70 -6.39 3.71
C SER A 198 9.22 -6.77 3.80
N ALA A 199 8.41 -5.89 4.38
CA ALA A 199 6.96 -6.04 4.40
C ALA A 199 6.36 -6.11 2.97
N ILE A 200 6.97 -5.39 2.02
CA ILE A 200 6.58 -5.39 0.60
C ILE A 200 6.77 -6.79 0.00
N TRP A 201 7.95 -7.37 0.20
CA TRP A 201 8.25 -8.73 -0.27
C TRP A 201 7.28 -9.75 0.33
N LEU A 202 7.06 -9.68 1.65
CA LEU A 202 6.12 -10.57 2.33
C LEU A 202 4.70 -10.43 1.78
N GLY A 203 4.23 -9.20 1.57
CA GLY A 203 2.92 -8.93 1.00
C GLY A 203 2.76 -9.48 -0.42
N VAL A 204 3.78 -9.33 -1.27
CA VAL A 204 3.77 -9.89 -2.64
C VAL A 204 3.78 -11.42 -2.61
N MET A 205 4.59 -12.03 -1.75
CA MET A 205 4.63 -13.50 -1.59
C MET A 205 3.27 -14.05 -1.17
N ILE A 206 2.63 -13.43 -0.17
CA ILE A 206 1.28 -13.80 0.29
C ILE A 206 0.26 -13.60 -0.84
N GLY A 207 0.29 -12.47 -1.55
CA GLY A 207 -0.64 -12.17 -2.63
C GLY A 207 -0.56 -13.18 -3.79
N VAL A 208 0.64 -13.53 -4.24
CA VAL A 208 0.83 -14.54 -5.29
C VAL A 208 0.40 -15.93 -4.80
N ASN A 209 0.67 -16.26 -3.54
CA ASN A 209 0.26 -17.53 -2.94
C ASN A 209 -1.27 -17.65 -2.89
N LEU A 210 -1.97 -16.61 -2.43
CA LEU A 210 -3.44 -16.54 -2.44
C LEU A 210 -4.00 -16.71 -3.86
N GLN A 211 -3.45 -16.00 -4.82
CA GLN A 211 -3.87 -16.11 -6.22
C GLN A 211 -3.67 -17.53 -6.75
N THR A 212 -2.61 -18.22 -6.35
CA THR A 212 -2.36 -19.61 -6.72
C THR A 212 -3.42 -20.54 -6.11
N SER A 213 -3.79 -20.38 -4.85
CA SER A 213 -4.83 -21.18 -4.20
C SER A 213 -6.19 -21.03 -4.87
N PHE A 214 -6.58 -19.82 -5.31
CA PHE A 214 -7.82 -19.57 -6.03
C PHE A 214 -7.92 -20.25 -7.38
N LEU A 215 -6.79 -20.55 -8.01
CA LEU A 215 -6.74 -21.25 -9.29
C LEU A 215 -6.56 -22.76 -9.14
N THR A 216 -6.24 -23.26 -7.93
CA THR A 216 -5.90 -24.67 -7.75
C THR A 216 -7.15 -25.54 -7.61
N PRO A 217 -7.35 -26.57 -8.50
CA PRO A 217 -8.40 -27.53 -8.34
C PRO A 217 -8.24 -28.35 -7.03
N PRO A 218 -9.32 -28.90 -6.46
CA PRO A 218 -10.71 -28.84 -6.93
C PRO A 218 -11.50 -27.63 -6.44
N PHE A 219 -11.03 -26.88 -5.42
CA PHE A 219 -11.77 -25.86 -4.71
C PHE A 219 -11.51 -24.42 -5.17
N GLY A 220 -10.64 -24.20 -6.15
CA GLY A 220 -10.29 -22.87 -6.61
C GLY A 220 -11.49 -22.00 -6.92
N PHE A 221 -11.70 -20.93 -6.15
CA PHE A 221 -12.89 -20.08 -6.19
C PHE A 221 -13.12 -19.46 -7.58
N ALA A 222 -12.04 -19.06 -8.26
CA ALA A 222 -12.09 -18.54 -9.62
C ALA A 222 -12.60 -19.56 -10.65
N LEU A 223 -12.41 -20.85 -10.40
CA LEU A 223 -12.85 -21.91 -11.30
C LEU A 223 -14.37 -22.09 -11.30
N PHE A 224 -15.03 -21.85 -10.16
CA PHE A 224 -16.48 -21.87 -10.07
C PHE A 224 -17.09 -20.72 -10.85
N TYR A 225 -16.53 -19.52 -10.74
CA TYR A 225 -16.96 -18.38 -11.56
C TYR A 225 -16.79 -18.65 -13.04
N LEU A 226 -15.63 -19.17 -13.44
CA LEU A 226 -15.36 -19.51 -14.82
C LEU A 226 -16.36 -20.57 -15.34
N LYS A 227 -16.67 -21.57 -14.53
CA LYS A 227 -17.66 -22.58 -14.88
C LYS A 227 -19.06 -22.00 -15.03
N GLY A 228 -19.45 -21.01 -14.19
CA GLY A 228 -20.75 -20.36 -14.26
C GLY A 228 -20.99 -19.57 -15.56
N VAL A 229 -19.93 -18.99 -16.15
CA VAL A 229 -20.02 -18.18 -17.38
C VAL A 229 -19.57 -18.94 -18.65
N ALA A 230 -18.95 -20.11 -18.49
CA ALA A 230 -18.47 -20.90 -19.61
C ALA A 230 -19.63 -21.57 -20.39
N PRO A 231 -19.54 -21.65 -21.72
CA PRO A 231 -20.50 -22.38 -22.52
C PRO A 231 -20.70 -23.83 -22.05
N SER A 232 -21.90 -24.39 -22.23
CA SER A 232 -22.27 -25.72 -21.73
C SER A 232 -21.37 -26.87 -22.19
N HIS A 233 -20.73 -26.72 -23.35
CA HIS A 233 -19.79 -27.72 -23.87
C HIS A 233 -18.43 -27.74 -23.16
N VAL A 234 -18.08 -26.70 -22.35
CA VAL A 234 -16.85 -26.67 -21.60
C VAL A 234 -17.08 -27.40 -20.26
N THR A 235 -16.45 -28.57 -20.12
CA THR A 235 -16.55 -29.37 -18.90
C THR A 235 -15.64 -28.82 -17.79
N THR A 236 -15.95 -29.10 -16.53
CA THR A 236 -15.10 -28.74 -15.39
C THR A 236 -13.68 -29.30 -15.52
N LEU A 237 -13.55 -30.51 -16.06
CA LEU A 237 -12.27 -31.14 -16.30
C LEU A 237 -11.41 -30.39 -17.33
N ASN A 238 -12.05 -29.81 -18.36
CA ASN A 238 -11.35 -28.97 -19.35
C ASN A 238 -10.81 -27.68 -18.71
N ILE A 239 -11.60 -27.08 -17.81
CA ILE A 239 -11.17 -25.91 -17.03
C ILE A 239 -9.97 -26.28 -16.16
N TRP A 240 -10.04 -27.37 -15.41
CA TRP A 240 -8.95 -27.83 -14.55
C TRP A 240 -7.66 -28.09 -15.32
N LYS A 241 -7.75 -28.79 -16.46
CA LYS A 241 -6.58 -29.01 -17.32
C LYS A 241 -6.01 -27.71 -17.88
N GLY A 242 -6.88 -26.77 -18.23
CA GLY A 242 -6.47 -25.47 -18.78
C GLY A 242 -5.77 -24.58 -17.76
N VAL A 243 -6.06 -24.74 -16.46
CA VAL A 243 -5.48 -23.92 -15.38
C VAL A 243 -4.09 -24.39 -14.95
N VAL A 244 -3.76 -25.68 -15.12
CA VAL A 244 -2.47 -26.22 -14.67
C VAL A 244 -1.26 -25.40 -15.16
N PRO A 245 -1.15 -25.01 -16.45
CA PRO A 245 -0.02 -24.17 -16.91
C PRO A 245 0.09 -22.83 -16.17
N PHE A 246 -1.05 -22.21 -15.81
CA PHE A 246 -1.07 -20.95 -15.08
C PHE A 246 -0.60 -21.14 -13.63
N ILE A 247 -1.01 -22.22 -12.96
CA ILE A 247 -0.52 -22.57 -11.62
C ILE A 247 1.00 -22.76 -11.64
N VAL A 248 1.52 -23.48 -12.63
CA VAL A 248 2.97 -23.70 -12.81
C VAL A 248 3.70 -22.36 -12.99
N LEU A 249 3.18 -21.47 -13.83
CA LEU A 249 3.75 -20.14 -14.04
C LEU A 249 3.75 -19.29 -12.75
N GLN A 250 2.68 -19.36 -11.97
CA GLN A 250 2.59 -18.65 -10.67
C GLN A 250 3.57 -19.21 -9.66
N LEU A 251 3.73 -20.53 -9.57
CA LEU A 251 4.72 -21.15 -8.68
C LEU A 251 6.15 -20.80 -9.09
N ILE A 252 6.44 -20.76 -10.39
CA ILE A 252 7.73 -20.27 -10.90
C ILE A 252 7.93 -18.82 -10.53
N GLY A 253 6.91 -17.96 -10.73
CA GLY A 253 6.95 -16.56 -10.33
C GLY A 253 7.18 -16.38 -8.83
N LEU A 254 6.49 -17.15 -8.01
CA LEU A 254 6.67 -17.19 -6.55
C LEU A 254 8.11 -17.58 -6.17
N GLY A 255 8.65 -18.60 -6.83
CA GLY A 255 10.06 -19.02 -6.64
C GLY A 255 11.05 -17.94 -7.04
N ILE A 256 10.85 -17.28 -8.18
CA ILE A 256 11.71 -16.17 -8.63
C ILE A 256 11.67 -15.00 -7.64
N VAL A 257 10.50 -14.58 -7.20
CA VAL A 257 10.34 -13.49 -6.21
C VAL A 257 10.92 -13.90 -4.85
N GLY A 258 10.80 -15.17 -4.48
CA GLY A 258 11.39 -15.71 -3.26
C GLY A 258 12.91 -15.63 -3.25
N VAL A 259 13.55 -15.96 -4.36
CA VAL A 259 15.02 -15.95 -4.52
C VAL A 259 15.56 -14.54 -4.77
N TYR A 260 14.80 -13.69 -5.47
CA TYR A 260 15.20 -12.34 -5.85
C TYR A 260 14.26 -11.25 -5.27
N PRO A 261 14.31 -10.97 -3.96
CA PRO A 261 13.47 -9.95 -3.31
C PRO A 261 13.62 -8.55 -3.91
N SER A 262 14.77 -8.26 -4.52
CA SER A 262 15.02 -6.98 -5.19
C SER A 262 14.04 -6.67 -6.32
N LEU A 263 13.48 -7.68 -6.98
CA LEU A 263 12.50 -7.47 -8.06
C LEU A 263 11.25 -6.74 -7.59
N VAL A 264 10.77 -7.04 -6.39
CA VAL A 264 9.56 -6.43 -5.83
C VAL A 264 9.87 -5.20 -4.98
N ASN A 265 11.07 -5.13 -4.39
CA ASN A 265 11.48 -4.01 -3.57
C ASN A 265 12.04 -2.83 -4.37
N TYR A 266 12.48 -3.04 -5.62
CA TYR A 266 13.15 -2.02 -6.45
C TYR A 266 12.30 -0.76 -6.64
N LEU A 267 11.07 -0.94 -7.10
CA LEU A 267 10.20 0.20 -7.39
C LEU A 267 9.72 0.94 -6.14
N PRO A 268 9.18 0.26 -5.10
CA PRO A 268 8.83 0.91 -3.85
C PRO A 268 10.03 1.58 -3.17
N ALA A 269 11.20 0.95 -3.16
CA ALA A 269 12.41 1.56 -2.62
C ALA A 269 12.77 2.86 -3.35
N ARG A 270 12.61 2.90 -4.67
CA ARG A 270 12.93 4.09 -5.47
C ARG A 270 11.88 5.21 -5.32
N THR A 271 10.61 4.87 -5.16
CA THR A 271 9.53 5.85 -5.03
C THR A 271 9.36 6.37 -3.61
N TYR A 272 9.55 5.52 -2.59
CA TYR A 272 9.32 5.86 -1.19
C TYR A 272 10.57 6.27 -0.42
N LEU A 273 11.74 5.66 -0.67
CA LEU A 273 12.98 6.03 0.04
C LEU A 273 13.51 7.42 -0.30
N THR A 274 13.11 7.97 -1.43
CA THR A 274 13.43 9.36 -1.81
C THR A 274 12.36 10.36 -1.35
N SER A 275 11.25 9.90 -0.80
CA SER A 275 10.14 10.73 -0.33
C SER A 275 10.31 11.06 1.14
N HIS A 276 10.17 12.35 1.50
CA HIS A 276 10.11 12.80 2.90
C HIS A 276 8.93 12.23 3.70
N VAL A 277 7.98 11.58 3.01
CA VAL A 277 6.77 10.96 3.56
C VAL A 277 6.85 9.42 3.57
N ALA A 278 8.01 8.83 3.32
CA ALA A 278 8.14 7.38 3.35
C ALA A 278 7.82 6.83 4.75
N PRO A 279 6.93 5.83 4.87
CA PRO A 279 6.67 5.20 6.14
C PRO A 279 7.96 4.52 6.66
N PRO A 280 8.19 4.50 7.97
CA PRO A 280 9.35 3.81 8.53
C PRO A 280 9.32 2.33 8.14
N PRO A 281 10.49 1.71 7.88
CA PRO A 281 10.55 0.30 7.52
C PRO A 281 10.02 -0.56 8.68
N MET A 282 9.20 -1.56 8.34
CA MET A 282 8.63 -2.47 9.35
C MET A 282 9.62 -3.51 9.88
N ASN A 283 10.72 -3.77 9.16
CA ASN A 283 11.74 -4.71 9.61
C ASN A 283 12.55 -4.09 10.76
N PRO A 284 12.59 -4.70 11.97
CA PRO A 284 13.31 -4.16 13.12
C PRO A 284 14.80 -3.92 12.87
N LYS A 285 15.47 -4.81 12.11
CA LYS A 285 16.89 -4.63 11.76
C LYS A 285 17.10 -3.40 10.88
N LEU A 286 16.20 -3.18 9.91
CA LEU A 286 16.27 -2.02 9.04
C LEU A 286 15.92 -0.74 9.79
N GLN A 287 14.97 -0.80 10.73
CA GLN A 287 14.67 0.31 11.64
C GLN A 287 15.88 0.68 12.48
N ASN A 288 16.53 -0.31 13.12
CA ASN A 288 17.73 -0.07 13.93
C ASN A 288 18.88 0.49 13.08
N CYS A 289 19.15 -0.10 11.92
CA CYS A 289 20.17 0.41 11.00
C CYS A 289 19.89 1.84 10.52
N LEU A 290 18.62 2.16 10.20
CA LEU A 290 18.22 3.51 9.83
C LEU A 290 18.34 4.49 11.00
N GLN A 291 18.01 4.06 12.21
CA GLN A 291 18.14 4.85 13.42
C GLN A 291 19.61 5.13 13.75
N GLU A 292 20.47 4.12 13.69
CA GLU A 292 21.91 4.27 13.86
C GLU A 292 22.51 5.23 12.81
N TYR A 293 22.12 5.07 11.55
CA TYR A 293 22.54 5.97 10.47
C TYR A 293 22.08 7.42 10.74
N LYS A 294 20.82 7.62 11.13
CA LYS A 294 20.30 8.96 11.47
C LYS A 294 21.05 9.56 12.65
N PHE A 295 21.30 8.78 13.69
CA PHE A 295 22.05 9.26 14.85
C PHE A 295 23.49 9.65 14.47
N ALA A 296 24.17 8.82 13.68
CA ALA A 296 25.49 9.14 13.15
C ALA A 296 25.47 10.42 12.29
N MET A 297 24.48 10.58 11.44
CA MET A 297 24.31 11.78 10.63
C MET A 297 24.10 13.03 11.49
N TYR A 298 23.19 12.98 12.47
CA TYR A 298 22.97 14.12 13.36
C TYR A 298 24.23 14.49 14.16
N ASN A 299 24.97 13.51 14.66
CA ASN A 299 26.20 13.76 15.41
C ASN A 299 27.33 14.33 14.52
N ASN A 300 27.47 13.84 13.29
CA ASN A 300 28.53 14.26 12.38
C ASN A 300 28.25 15.63 11.73
N GLU A 301 26.99 15.94 11.46
CA GLU A 301 26.56 17.13 10.73
C GLU A 301 26.10 18.26 11.66
N GLU A 302 26.04 18.05 12.98
CA GLU A 302 25.54 18.99 13.97
C GLU A 302 26.13 20.38 13.78
N GLN A 303 27.46 20.47 13.79
CA GLN A 303 28.19 21.75 13.67
C GLN A 303 27.92 22.44 12.33
N ARG A 304 27.85 21.67 11.25
CA ARG A 304 27.60 22.20 9.91
C ARG A 304 26.19 22.76 9.79
N ILE A 305 25.19 22.04 10.33
CA ILE A 305 23.79 22.45 10.26
C ILE A 305 23.56 23.68 11.15
N ILE A 306 24.08 23.68 12.39
CA ILE A 306 23.98 24.84 13.30
C ILE A 306 24.61 26.08 12.64
N THR A 307 25.81 25.94 12.06
CA THR A 307 26.48 27.06 11.37
C THR A 307 25.66 27.53 10.17
N ALA A 308 25.07 26.63 9.40
CA ALA A 308 24.23 27.00 8.25
C ALA A 308 22.97 27.76 8.69
N ILE A 309 22.28 27.30 9.76
CA ILE A 309 21.09 27.98 10.32
C ILE A 309 21.47 29.36 10.85
N THR A 310 22.53 29.47 11.63
CA THR A 310 22.99 30.75 12.21
C THR A 310 23.42 31.74 11.13
N ASN A 311 24.13 31.27 10.10
CA ASN A 311 24.50 32.09 8.95
C ASN A 311 23.29 32.55 8.12
N PHE A 312 22.25 31.74 8.04
CA PHE A 312 21.02 32.13 7.36
C PHE A 312 20.24 33.14 8.18
N GLN A 313 20.10 32.93 9.50
CA GLN A 313 19.46 33.90 10.41
C GLN A 313 20.11 35.30 10.34
N SER A 314 21.45 35.35 10.24
CA SER A 314 22.17 36.62 10.12
C SER A 314 21.99 37.33 8.77
N LYS A 315 21.45 36.62 7.74
CA LYS A 315 21.25 37.13 6.37
C LYS A 315 19.77 37.26 5.99
N VAL A 316 18.86 37.06 6.94
CA VAL A 316 17.42 37.22 6.67
C VAL A 316 17.15 38.66 6.22
N PRO A 317 16.54 38.89 5.04
CA PRO A 317 16.24 40.21 4.55
C PRO A 317 15.28 40.96 5.49
N THR A 318 15.53 42.24 5.74
CA THR A 318 14.69 43.08 6.56
C THR A 318 13.31 43.41 5.98
N ASP A 319 13.08 43.04 4.72
CA ASP A 319 11.83 43.30 3.99
C ASP A 319 10.80 42.18 4.13
N ILE A 320 11.05 41.14 4.96
CA ILE A 320 10.09 40.07 5.19
C ILE A 320 8.98 40.56 6.13
N PRO A 321 7.68 40.31 5.79
CA PRO A 321 6.56 40.65 6.71
C PRO A 321 6.73 39.98 8.07
N VAL A 322 6.41 40.72 9.15
CA VAL A 322 6.65 40.32 10.54
C VAL A 322 5.97 38.98 10.86
N ASP A 323 4.76 38.77 10.35
CA ASP A 323 3.99 37.51 10.47
C ASP A 323 4.70 36.28 9.91
N LYS A 324 5.58 36.45 8.91
CA LYS A 324 6.41 35.39 8.35
C LYS A 324 7.74 35.23 9.06
N LEU A 325 8.23 36.31 9.66
CA LEU A 325 9.48 36.27 10.40
C LEU A 325 9.32 35.39 11.66
N ASP A 326 8.22 35.55 12.39
CA ASP A 326 7.89 34.74 13.58
C ASP A 326 7.84 33.24 13.26
N ILE A 327 7.28 32.88 12.09
CA ILE A 327 7.22 31.47 11.62
C ILE A 327 8.63 30.93 11.34
N PHE A 328 9.51 31.75 10.75
CA PHE A 328 10.89 31.35 10.50
C PHE A 328 11.68 31.17 11.79
N GLU A 329 11.52 32.06 12.75
CA GLU A 329 12.19 31.96 14.04
C GLU A 329 11.76 30.71 14.80
N GLU A 330 10.46 30.42 14.87
CA GLU A 330 9.94 29.18 15.46
C GLU A 330 10.52 27.92 14.77
N HIS A 331 10.59 27.90 13.45
CA HIS A 331 11.16 26.77 12.72
C HIS A 331 12.67 26.60 12.94
N PHE A 332 13.42 27.69 13.08
CA PHE A 332 14.84 27.63 13.39
C PHE A 332 15.08 27.16 14.83
N GLU A 333 14.30 27.63 15.79
CA GLU A 333 14.38 27.17 17.17
C GLU A 333 14.07 25.67 17.28
N ASN A 334 13.01 25.21 16.63
CA ASN A 334 12.65 23.80 16.53
C ASN A 334 13.76 22.96 15.86
N ALA A 335 14.37 23.46 14.80
CA ALA A 335 15.46 22.78 14.11
C ALA A 335 16.71 22.65 14.99
N LEU A 336 17.08 23.70 15.73
CA LEU A 336 18.20 23.67 16.67
C LEU A 336 17.90 22.78 17.87
N GLY A 337 16.69 22.85 18.43
CA GLY A 337 16.23 22.00 19.54
C GLY A 337 16.20 20.50 19.20
N THR A 338 16.14 20.15 17.90
CA THR A 338 16.16 18.76 17.46
C THR A 338 17.43 18.02 17.90
N PHE A 339 18.59 18.68 17.92
CA PHE A 339 19.86 18.06 18.33
C PHE A 339 19.85 17.64 19.81
N ASP A 340 19.28 18.47 20.68
CA ASP A 340 19.17 18.14 22.10
C ASP A 340 18.17 17.00 22.33
N LEU A 341 17.07 16.98 21.58
CA LEU A 341 16.11 15.89 21.63
C LEU A 341 16.72 14.57 21.15
N VAL A 342 17.54 14.59 20.09
CA VAL A 342 18.24 13.41 19.59
C VAL A 342 19.23 12.88 20.64
N LYS A 343 20.00 13.76 21.30
CA LYS A 343 20.92 13.37 22.40
C LYS A 343 20.16 12.78 23.59
N LYS A 344 19.03 13.38 23.97
CA LYS A 344 18.16 12.85 25.02
C LYS A 344 17.61 11.48 24.68
N LEU A 345 17.15 11.30 23.42
CA LEU A 345 16.66 10.01 22.92
C LEU A 345 17.76 8.93 22.98
N GLN A 346 18.97 9.23 22.50
CA GLN A 346 20.11 8.32 22.55
C GLN A 346 20.46 7.89 23.99
N ASN A 347 20.42 8.81 24.93
CA ASN A 347 20.72 8.50 26.34
C ASN A 347 19.62 7.63 26.96
N THR A 348 18.34 7.97 26.71
CA THR A 348 17.20 7.16 27.18
C THR A 348 17.21 5.77 26.59
N GLU A 349 17.60 5.62 25.31
CA GLU A 349 17.72 4.32 24.67
C GLU A 349 18.86 3.47 25.28
N LYS A 350 19.99 4.09 25.61
CA LYS A 350 21.06 3.38 26.34
C LYS A 350 20.59 2.89 27.71
N GLU A 351 19.91 3.74 28.47
CA GLU A 351 19.34 3.38 29.77
C GLU A 351 18.33 2.24 29.65
N TYR A 352 17.43 2.33 28.65
CA TYR A 352 16.46 1.27 28.36
C TYR A 352 17.12 -0.05 27.99
N ASN A 353 18.15 -0.02 27.14
CA ASN A 353 18.84 -1.24 26.71
C ASN A 353 19.57 -1.92 27.89
N LEU A 354 20.19 -1.14 28.77
CA LEU A 354 20.80 -1.67 30.01
C LEU A 354 19.74 -2.34 30.90
N PHE A 355 18.59 -1.69 31.09
CA PHE A 355 17.48 -2.26 31.86
C PHE A 355 16.87 -3.50 31.18
N ALA A 356 16.75 -3.49 29.84
CA ALA A 356 16.13 -4.56 29.07
C ALA A 356 17.00 -5.84 29.05
N GLU A 357 18.31 -5.73 29.22
CA GLU A 357 19.22 -6.87 29.23
C GLU A 357 18.91 -7.81 30.41
N ASP A 358 18.81 -7.27 31.62
CA ASP A 358 18.42 -8.04 32.80
C ASP A 358 16.95 -8.48 32.79
N TYR A 359 16.07 -7.62 32.25
CA TYR A 359 14.63 -7.90 32.21
C TYR A 359 14.26 -9.03 31.26
N ARG A 360 14.91 -9.16 30.11
CA ARG A 360 14.62 -10.20 29.12
C ARG A 360 14.79 -11.61 29.69
N ASP A 361 15.90 -11.86 30.38
CA ASP A 361 16.19 -13.17 30.97
C ASP A 361 15.22 -13.49 32.11
N LEU A 362 14.91 -12.51 32.94
CA LEU A 362 13.93 -12.67 34.00
C LEU A 362 12.53 -12.96 33.45
N HIS A 363 12.09 -12.17 32.48
CA HIS A 363 10.79 -12.34 31.82
C HIS A 363 10.66 -13.73 31.18
N TYR A 364 11.67 -14.16 30.44
CA TYR A 364 11.67 -15.49 29.82
C TYR A 364 11.57 -16.61 30.88
N SER A 365 12.34 -16.50 31.99
CA SER A 365 12.33 -17.48 33.07
C SER A 365 10.97 -17.54 33.80
N VAL A 366 10.34 -16.39 34.01
CA VAL A 366 8.99 -16.28 34.61
C VAL A 366 7.92 -16.89 33.70
N ARG A 367 7.94 -16.56 32.42
CA ARG A 367 7.02 -17.13 31.41
C ARG A 367 7.15 -18.65 31.30
N LYS A 368 8.39 -19.17 31.31
CA LYS A 368 8.64 -20.61 31.29
C LYS A 368 8.08 -21.31 32.51
N LYS A 369 8.15 -20.70 33.69
CA LYS A 369 7.55 -21.22 34.92
C LYS A 369 6.02 -21.14 34.88
N GLN A 370 5.44 -20.04 34.40
CA GLN A 370 3.99 -19.89 34.23
C GLN A 370 3.41 -20.94 33.27
N LYS A 371 4.12 -21.21 32.14
CA LYS A 371 3.72 -22.26 31.20
C LYS A 371 3.69 -23.65 31.85
N LYS A 372 4.70 -23.97 32.69
CA LYS A 372 4.71 -25.22 33.45
C LYS A 372 3.55 -25.35 34.45
N ILE A 373 3.18 -24.26 35.11
CA ILE A 373 2.04 -24.27 36.06
C ILE A 373 0.74 -24.52 35.30
N ARG A 374 0.50 -23.83 34.18
CA ARG A 374 -0.70 -24.06 33.34
C ARG A 374 -0.81 -25.48 32.74
N THR A 375 0.29 -26.20 32.65
CA THR A 375 0.29 -27.59 32.14
C THR A 375 0.01 -28.61 33.22
N ILE A 376 0.02 -28.20 34.50
CA ILE A 376 -0.21 -29.05 35.68
C ILE A 376 -1.65 -28.85 36.21
N GLU A 377 -2.28 -27.70 35.94
CA GLU A 377 -3.71 -27.43 36.12
C GLU A 377 -4.52 -27.94 34.91
#